data_92b1a9f3ac7cec2aaf20726da89763d2
#
_entry.id   92b1a9f3ac7cec2aaf20726da89763d2
#
_cell.length_a   1.000
_cell.length_b   1.000
_cell.length_c   1.000
_cell.angle_alpha   90.00
_cell.angle_beta   90.00
_cell.angle_gamma   90.00
#
_symmetry.space_group_name_H-M   'P 1'
#
loop_
_entity.id
_entity.type
_entity.pdbx_description
1 polymer ?
#
loop_
_entity_poly.entity_id
_entity_poly.type
_entity_poly.pdbx_seq_one_letter_code
_entity_poly.pdbx_strand_id
1 'polypeptide(L)'
;MLPAFDEGDEISAAVFFMNPRSRGSVRLTARNPAAPLAIDHGFLRDERDAAALMEGFEELRGLATSEIPARYAGRELRPGADVDAATHVRTTARGFFHPVGTCAMGRVVDERCRVIGLENLYVVDASVMPLIPRVPVHLSTVAIAERAAEWI
;
A
#
# COMPACT_ATOMS: atom_id res chain seq x y z
N MET A 1 2.92 8.75 5.62
CA MET A 1 3.49 9.24 6.87
C MET A 1 2.61 8.68 7.94
N LEU A 2 3.16 7.89 8.84
CA LEU A 2 2.43 7.61 10.07
C LEU A 2 2.13 8.99 10.68
N PRO A 3 0.93 9.21 11.22
CA PRO A 3 0.69 10.41 11.99
C PRO A 3 1.82 10.48 13.04
N ALA A 4 2.55 11.58 13.08
CA ALA A 4 3.36 11.87 14.23
C ALA A 4 2.35 11.95 15.39
N PHE A 5 2.48 11.06 16.36
CA PHE A 5 1.82 11.21 17.64
C PHE A 5 2.53 12.40 18.29
N ASP A 6 2.06 13.59 17.97
CA ASP A 6 2.43 14.77 18.72
C ASP A 6 1.72 14.66 20.08
N GLU A 7 2.35 15.10 21.14
CA GLU A 7 1.83 15.05 22.53
C GLU A 7 0.66 16.05 22.72
N GLY A 8 -0.28 16.07 21.79
CA GLY A 8 -1.47 16.92 21.78
C GLY A 8 -2.75 16.07 21.70
N ASP A 9 -3.86 16.64 22.08
CA ASP A 9 -5.20 16.04 22.01
C ASP A 9 -5.71 15.95 20.56
N GLU A 10 -4.91 15.35 19.64
CA GLU A 10 -5.28 15.18 18.25
C GLU A 10 -5.76 13.75 17.97
N ILE A 11 -6.92 13.61 17.33
CA ILE A 11 -7.41 12.33 16.79
C ILE A 11 -6.99 12.26 15.34
N SER A 12 -6.24 11.22 14.96
CA SER A 12 -5.86 10.95 13.58
C SER A 12 -6.67 9.81 13.01
N ALA A 13 -7.14 9.98 11.79
CA ALA A 13 -7.82 8.95 11.03
C ALA A 13 -7.24 8.87 9.61
N ALA A 14 -7.33 7.70 8.98
CA ALA A 14 -6.80 7.48 7.64
C ALA A 14 -7.71 6.57 6.81
N VAL A 15 -7.72 6.79 5.51
CA VAL A 15 -8.39 5.93 4.53
C VAL A 15 -7.36 5.05 3.85
N PHE A 16 -7.64 3.76 3.77
CA PHE A 16 -6.80 2.78 3.08
C PHE A 16 -7.55 2.16 1.91
N PHE A 17 -7.06 2.38 0.69
CA PHE A 17 -7.60 1.72 -0.49
C PHE A 17 -6.92 0.35 -0.67
N MET A 18 -7.66 -0.72 -0.37
CA MET A 18 -7.12 -2.07 -0.25
C MET A 18 -7.10 -2.87 -1.55
N ASN A 19 -7.51 -2.30 -2.68
CA ASN A 19 -7.53 -3.00 -3.97
C ASN A 19 -7.13 -2.08 -5.15
N PRO A 20 -5.94 -1.47 -5.13
CA PRO A 20 -5.52 -0.55 -6.17
C PRO A 20 -5.35 -1.26 -7.53
N ARG A 21 -5.69 -0.55 -8.60
CA ARG A 21 -5.48 -0.96 -10.00
C ARG A 21 -4.16 -0.42 -10.55
N SER A 22 -3.72 0.73 -10.05
CA SER A 22 -2.44 1.34 -10.39
C SER A 22 -1.29 0.37 -10.17
N ARG A 23 -0.33 0.40 -11.09
CA ARG A 23 0.86 -0.46 -11.05
C ARG A 23 2.11 0.39 -11.21
N GLY A 24 3.12 0.02 -10.44
CA GLY A 24 4.46 0.59 -10.49
C GLY A 24 5.48 -0.37 -11.08
N SER A 25 6.75 -0.04 -10.91
CA SER A 25 7.87 -0.89 -11.32
C SER A 25 9.09 -0.69 -10.45
N VAL A 26 9.89 -1.75 -10.34
CA VAL A 26 11.24 -1.72 -9.78
C VAL A 26 12.22 -2.10 -10.89
N ARG A 27 13.27 -1.30 -11.10
CA ARG A 27 14.24 -1.52 -12.19
C ARG A 27 15.66 -1.33 -11.69
N LEU A 28 16.58 -2.11 -12.26
CA LEU A 28 18.01 -1.86 -12.09
C LEU A 28 18.40 -0.59 -12.84
N THR A 29 19.22 0.25 -12.23
CA THR A 29 19.79 1.47 -12.86
C THR A 29 21.16 1.21 -13.47
N ALA A 30 21.86 0.16 -12.99
CA ALA A 30 23.20 -0.24 -13.45
C ALA A 30 23.44 -1.74 -13.21
N ARG A 31 24.52 -2.26 -13.78
CA ARG A 31 25.01 -3.62 -13.49
C ARG A 31 25.66 -3.76 -12.12
N ASN A 32 26.08 -2.65 -11.51
CA ASN A 32 26.64 -2.63 -10.17
C ASN A 32 25.53 -2.90 -9.13
N PRO A 33 25.58 -3.99 -8.34
CA PRO A 33 24.54 -4.31 -7.35
C PRO A 33 24.43 -3.29 -6.22
N ALA A 34 25.43 -2.45 -6.00
CA ALA A 34 25.39 -1.34 -5.03
C ALA A 34 24.69 -0.08 -5.58
N ALA A 35 24.35 -0.04 -6.86
CA ALA A 35 23.61 1.10 -7.42
C ALA A 35 22.16 1.11 -6.91
N PRO A 36 21.60 2.31 -6.62
CA PRO A 36 20.22 2.41 -6.16
C PRO A 36 19.25 1.91 -7.24
N LEU A 37 18.16 1.29 -6.81
CA LEU A 37 17.08 0.87 -7.70
C LEU A 37 16.24 2.07 -8.14
N ALA A 38 15.75 2.05 -9.37
CA ALA A 38 14.67 2.94 -9.79
C ALA A 38 13.34 2.33 -9.33
N ILE A 39 12.73 2.93 -8.32
CA ILE A 39 11.44 2.51 -7.77
C ILE A 39 10.40 3.54 -8.16
N ASP A 40 9.40 3.10 -8.90
CA ASP A 40 8.23 3.87 -9.29
C ASP A 40 6.99 3.18 -8.74
N HIS A 41 6.38 3.77 -7.74
CA HIS A 41 5.19 3.19 -7.11
C HIS A 41 3.95 3.24 -7.99
N GLY A 42 3.88 4.18 -8.94
CA GLY A 42 2.77 4.35 -9.87
C GLY A 42 1.45 4.70 -9.21
N PHE A 43 1.45 5.33 -8.01
CA PHE A 43 0.23 5.69 -7.30
C PHE A 43 -0.67 6.58 -8.16
N LEU A 44 -1.98 6.34 -8.06
CA LEU A 44 -3.04 7.10 -8.73
C LEU A 44 -2.92 7.22 -10.27
N ARG A 45 -2.19 6.32 -10.93
CA ARG A 45 -2.17 6.25 -12.40
C ARG A 45 -3.51 5.83 -13.00
N ASP A 46 -4.25 5.01 -12.28
CA ASP A 46 -5.64 4.69 -12.62
C ASP A 46 -6.56 5.65 -11.86
N GLU A 47 -7.34 6.45 -12.59
CA GLU A 47 -8.23 7.45 -12.00
C GLU A 47 -9.30 6.85 -11.07
N ARG A 48 -9.62 5.57 -11.24
CA ARG A 48 -10.55 4.86 -10.34
C ARG A 48 -9.99 4.70 -8.93
N ASP A 49 -8.66 4.61 -8.80
CA ASP A 49 -8.01 4.55 -7.49
C ASP A 49 -8.11 5.90 -6.77
N ALA A 50 -7.93 7.00 -7.52
CA ALA A 50 -8.11 8.34 -6.99
C ALA A 50 -9.57 8.59 -6.57
N ALA A 51 -10.53 8.21 -7.43
CA ALA A 51 -11.95 8.36 -7.15
C ALA A 51 -12.37 7.60 -5.88
N ALA A 52 -11.93 6.34 -5.73
CA ALA A 52 -12.23 5.54 -4.55
C ALA A 52 -11.62 6.13 -3.25
N LEU A 53 -10.41 6.70 -3.33
CA LEU A 53 -9.81 7.39 -2.18
C LEU A 53 -10.52 8.69 -1.83
N MET A 54 -10.97 9.44 -2.84
CA MET A 54 -11.76 10.66 -2.62
C MET A 54 -13.10 10.34 -1.95
N GLU A 55 -13.82 9.33 -2.43
CA GLU A 55 -15.05 8.84 -1.82
C GLU A 55 -14.83 8.44 -0.37
N GLY A 56 -13.84 7.57 -0.09
CA GLY A 56 -13.52 7.17 1.28
C GLY A 56 -13.07 8.33 2.18
N PHE A 57 -12.42 9.36 1.62
CA PHE A 57 -12.06 10.56 2.39
C PHE A 57 -13.28 11.39 2.78
N GLU A 58 -14.26 11.56 1.87
CA GLU A 58 -15.51 12.25 2.18
C GLU A 58 -16.38 11.46 3.18
N GLU A 59 -16.41 10.14 3.06
CA GLU A 59 -17.04 9.27 4.07
C GLU A 59 -16.40 9.44 5.45
N LEU A 60 -15.06 9.49 5.52
CA LEU A 60 -14.34 9.72 6.76
C LEU A 60 -14.68 11.09 7.38
N ARG A 61 -14.78 12.16 6.56
CA ARG A 61 -15.24 13.47 7.03
C ARG A 61 -16.66 13.42 7.58
N GLY A 62 -17.56 12.75 6.87
CA GLY A 62 -18.93 12.53 7.33
C GLY A 62 -18.99 11.76 8.65
N LEU A 63 -18.16 10.75 8.80
CA LEU A 63 -18.05 9.98 10.04
C LEU A 63 -17.52 10.84 11.19
N ALA A 64 -16.47 11.63 10.96
CA ALA A 64 -15.87 12.50 11.98
C ALA A 64 -16.84 13.55 12.54
N THR A 65 -17.80 13.99 11.73
CA THR A 65 -18.84 14.95 12.11
C THR A 65 -20.12 14.32 12.65
N SER A 66 -20.21 12.98 12.68
CA SER A 66 -21.36 12.25 13.22
C SER A 66 -21.42 12.37 14.76
N GLU A 67 -22.58 12.04 15.34
CA GLU A 67 -22.92 12.37 16.74
C GLU A 67 -21.89 11.93 17.77
N ILE A 68 -21.35 10.73 17.67
CA ILE A 68 -20.41 10.17 18.66
C ILE A 68 -19.00 10.75 18.49
N PRO A 69 -18.34 10.66 17.31
CA PRO A 69 -17.05 11.26 17.10
C PRO A 69 -17.01 12.77 17.37
N ALA A 70 -18.05 13.51 16.99
CA ALA A 70 -18.13 14.94 17.21
C ALA A 70 -18.10 15.37 18.70
N ARG A 71 -18.40 14.47 19.63
CA ARG A 71 -18.27 14.73 21.08
C ARG A 71 -16.82 14.76 21.54
N TYR A 72 -15.92 14.11 20.81
CA TYR A 72 -14.50 13.95 21.17
C TYR A 72 -13.57 14.68 20.19
N ALA A 73 -14.00 14.87 18.95
CA ALA A 73 -13.24 15.56 17.92
C ALA A 73 -13.72 17.01 17.81
N GLY A 74 -12.79 17.93 17.80
CA GLY A 74 -13.05 19.33 17.51
C GLY A 74 -13.09 19.60 15.98
N ARG A 75 -12.49 20.71 15.57
CA ARG A 75 -12.39 21.08 14.16
C ARG A 75 -11.40 20.19 13.42
N GLU A 76 -11.60 19.99 12.12
CA GLU A 76 -10.60 19.38 11.24
C GLU A 76 -9.33 20.26 11.20
N LEU A 77 -8.18 19.67 11.54
CA LEU A 77 -6.90 20.35 11.56
C LEU A 77 -6.13 20.15 10.25
N ARG A 78 -6.19 18.93 9.71
CA ARG A 78 -5.50 18.54 8.48
C ARG A 78 -6.38 17.60 7.64
N PRO A 79 -6.56 17.91 6.35
CA PRO A 79 -6.01 19.04 5.59
C PRO A 79 -6.66 20.39 5.93
N GLY A 80 -7.75 20.44 6.65
CA GLY A 80 -8.60 21.57 6.91
C GLY A 80 -9.85 21.56 6.03
N ALA A 81 -10.95 22.07 6.57
CA ALA A 81 -12.29 21.99 5.95
C ALA A 81 -12.38 22.64 4.55
N ASP A 82 -11.50 23.60 4.25
CA ASP A 82 -11.48 24.32 2.97
C ASP A 82 -10.73 23.56 1.85
N VAL A 83 -10.05 22.46 2.18
CA VAL A 83 -9.31 21.66 1.20
C VAL A 83 -10.21 20.56 0.67
N ASP A 84 -10.44 20.53 -0.64
CA ASP A 84 -11.24 19.51 -1.30
C ASP A 84 -10.53 18.15 -1.33
N ALA A 85 -11.32 17.07 -1.42
CA ALA A 85 -10.83 15.70 -1.42
C ALA A 85 -9.87 15.40 -2.56
N ALA A 86 -10.10 15.96 -3.76
CA ALA A 86 -9.27 15.70 -4.93
C ALA A 86 -7.88 16.27 -4.74
N THR A 87 -7.76 17.49 -4.27
CA THR A 87 -6.48 18.14 -3.95
C THR A 87 -5.75 17.36 -2.86
N HIS A 88 -6.44 17.00 -1.77
CA HIS A 88 -5.84 16.27 -0.67
C HIS A 88 -5.31 14.90 -1.11
N VAL A 89 -6.15 14.09 -1.74
CA VAL A 89 -5.78 12.73 -2.20
C VAL A 89 -4.62 12.78 -3.17
N ARG A 90 -4.65 13.65 -4.17
CA ARG A 90 -3.59 13.72 -5.19
C ARG A 90 -2.24 14.19 -4.64
N THR A 91 -2.22 14.97 -3.60
CA THR A 91 -0.99 15.50 -3.00
C THR A 91 -0.45 14.66 -1.87
N THR A 92 -1.28 13.85 -1.20
CA THR A 92 -0.88 13.12 0.02
C THR A 92 -0.93 11.61 -0.09
N ALA A 93 -1.59 11.04 -1.12
CA ALA A 93 -1.67 9.60 -1.29
C ALA A 93 -0.28 8.96 -1.39
N ARG A 94 -0.07 7.88 -0.63
CA ARG A 94 1.21 7.18 -0.55
C ARG A 94 1.02 5.73 -0.15
N GLY A 95 2.07 4.91 -0.30
CA GLY A 95 2.07 3.53 0.15
C GLY A 95 2.07 3.41 1.67
N PHE A 96 1.50 2.31 2.15
CA PHE A 96 1.48 1.96 3.57
C PHE A 96 2.30 0.69 3.84
N PHE A 97 3.53 0.64 3.32
CA PHE A 97 4.51 -0.44 3.55
C PHE A 97 4.09 -1.85 3.11
N HIS A 98 3.13 -1.97 2.22
CA HIS A 98 2.61 -3.26 1.73
C HIS A 98 2.70 -3.42 0.20
N PRO A 99 3.85 -3.12 -0.46
CA PRO A 99 4.00 -3.40 -1.88
C PRO A 99 4.09 -4.91 -2.12
N VAL A 100 3.52 -5.37 -3.24
CA VAL A 100 3.54 -6.77 -3.67
C VAL A 100 3.77 -6.87 -5.18
N GLY A 101 4.04 -8.07 -5.69
CA GLY A 101 3.89 -8.39 -7.10
C GLY A 101 5.12 -8.15 -7.98
N THR A 102 6.26 -7.69 -7.46
CA THR A 102 7.48 -7.50 -8.28
C THR A 102 8.10 -8.82 -8.74
N CYS A 103 7.85 -9.92 -8.02
CA CYS A 103 8.23 -11.27 -8.39
C CYS A 103 7.00 -12.20 -8.50
N ALA A 104 5.91 -11.70 -9.09
CA ALA A 104 4.59 -12.32 -9.07
C ALA A 104 4.59 -13.79 -9.49
N MET A 105 3.91 -14.62 -8.70
CA MET A 105 3.66 -16.03 -9.00
C MET A 105 2.94 -16.20 -10.35
N GLY A 106 3.38 -17.18 -11.13
CA GLY A 106 2.93 -17.40 -12.50
C GLY A 106 3.57 -16.48 -13.55
N ARG A 107 4.44 -15.54 -13.14
CA ARG A 107 5.19 -14.62 -14.04
C ARG A 107 6.70 -14.68 -13.82
N VAL A 108 7.13 -14.59 -12.57
CA VAL A 108 8.56 -14.59 -12.18
C VAL A 108 8.89 -15.86 -11.40
N VAL A 109 8.00 -16.29 -10.52
CA VAL A 109 8.13 -17.55 -9.80
C VAL A 109 6.98 -18.50 -10.13
N ASP A 110 7.21 -19.80 -9.96
CA ASP A 110 6.17 -20.84 -10.03
C ASP A 110 5.37 -20.92 -8.70
N GLU A 111 4.43 -21.87 -8.62
CA GLU A 111 3.59 -22.10 -7.44
C GLU A 111 4.35 -22.60 -6.20
N ARG A 112 5.64 -22.94 -6.36
CA ARG A 112 6.56 -23.30 -5.28
C ARG A 112 7.58 -22.22 -4.99
N CYS A 113 7.32 -21.00 -5.43
CA CYS A 113 8.19 -19.83 -5.24
C CYS A 113 9.57 -19.95 -5.92
N ARG A 114 9.78 -20.92 -6.83
CA ARG A 114 11.02 -21.08 -7.59
C ARG A 114 11.02 -20.14 -8.78
N VAL A 115 12.15 -19.47 -9.03
CA VAL A 115 12.29 -18.56 -10.17
C VAL A 115 12.22 -19.33 -11.49
N ILE A 116 11.29 -18.96 -12.35
CA ILE A 116 11.05 -19.63 -13.64
C ILE A 116 12.29 -19.51 -14.52
N GLY A 117 12.78 -20.65 -15.02
CA GLY A 117 13.95 -20.72 -15.90
C GLY A 117 15.32 -20.72 -15.18
N LEU A 118 15.34 -20.72 -13.85
CA LEU A 118 16.57 -20.86 -13.07
C LEU A 118 16.45 -22.04 -12.10
N GLU A 119 17.58 -22.67 -11.81
CA GLU A 119 17.67 -23.74 -10.83
C GLU A 119 18.13 -23.20 -9.47
N ASN A 120 17.62 -23.77 -8.39
CA ASN A 120 18.03 -23.48 -7.01
C ASN A 120 17.93 -22.01 -6.59
N LEU A 121 17.00 -21.24 -7.22
CA LEU A 121 16.73 -19.86 -6.87
C LEU A 121 15.24 -19.69 -6.53
N TYR A 122 14.96 -19.15 -5.37
CA TYR A 122 13.63 -18.96 -4.84
C TYR A 122 13.44 -17.50 -4.39
N VAL A 123 12.21 -17.00 -4.50
CA VAL A 123 11.79 -15.75 -3.88
C VAL A 123 10.60 -16.08 -2.99
N VAL A 124 10.70 -15.77 -1.70
CA VAL A 124 9.70 -16.14 -0.69
C VAL A 124 9.42 -14.94 0.22
N ASP A 125 8.75 -13.96 -0.33
CA ASP A 125 8.33 -12.75 0.36
C ASP A 125 7.04 -12.17 -0.26
N ALA A 126 6.60 -10.99 0.16
CA ALA A 126 5.39 -10.36 -0.35
C ALA A 126 5.41 -10.10 -1.87
N SER A 127 6.59 -10.05 -2.50
CA SER A 127 6.72 -9.77 -3.94
C SER A 127 6.14 -10.87 -4.82
N VAL A 128 6.00 -12.10 -4.29
CA VAL A 128 5.44 -13.23 -5.04
C VAL A 128 3.91 -13.17 -5.17
N MET A 129 3.23 -12.36 -4.38
CA MET A 129 1.78 -12.22 -4.46
C MET A 129 1.38 -11.56 -5.79
N PRO A 130 0.59 -12.22 -6.65
CA PRO A 130 0.18 -11.65 -7.94
C PRO A 130 -0.85 -10.51 -7.79
N LEU A 131 -1.56 -10.49 -6.67
CA LEU A 131 -2.53 -9.49 -6.28
C LEU A 131 -2.31 -9.11 -4.82
N ILE A 132 -2.56 -7.86 -4.49
CA ILE A 132 -2.54 -7.42 -3.09
C ILE A 132 -3.75 -8.00 -2.36
N PRO A 133 -3.57 -8.70 -1.22
CA PRO A 133 -4.70 -9.10 -0.38
C PRO A 133 -5.36 -7.86 0.21
N ARG A 134 -6.67 -7.90 0.41
CA ARG A 134 -7.44 -6.78 0.99
C ARG A 134 -7.26 -6.68 2.52
N VAL A 135 -6.05 -6.97 2.98
CA VAL A 135 -5.61 -6.94 4.39
C VAL A 135 -4.12 -6.61 4.43
N PRO A 136 -3.56 -6.21 5.57
CA PRO A 136 -2.11 -6.09 5.74
C PRO A 136 -1.39 -7.38 5.33
N VAL A 137 -0.33 -7.27 4.52
CA VAL A 137 0.31 -8.42 3.85
C VAL A 137 1.14 -9.33 4.76
N HIS A 138 1.41 -8.91 6.00
CA HIS A 138 2.33 -9.62 6.90
C HIS A 138 1.96 -11.09 7.10
N LEU A 139 0.73 -11.36 7.56
CA LEU A 139 0.30 -12.75 7.84
C LEU A 139 0.27 -13.60 6.56
N SER A 140 -0.13 -13.02 5.43
CA SER A 140 -0.08 -13.72 4.14
C SER A 140 1.35 -14.06 3.73
N THR A 141 2.31 -13.16 3.99
CA THR A 141 3.73 -13.40 3.73
C THR A 141 4.28 -14.53 4.60
N VAL A 142 3.95 -14.52 5.90
CA VAL A 142 4.34 -15.61 6.82
C VAL A 142 3.77 -16.94 6.35
N ALA A 143 2.49 -17.01 5.98
CA ALA A 143 1.87 -18.25 5.50
C ALA A 143 2.53 -18.77 4.21
N ILE A 144 2.91 -17.88 3.28
CA ILE A 144 3.65 -18.25 2.08
C ILE A 144 5.04 -18.80 2.47
N ALA A 145 5.74 -18.16 3.41
CA ALA A 145 7.07 -18.58 3.83
C ALA A 145 7.05 -19.95 4.53
N GLU A 146 6.12 -20.16 5.45
CA GLU A 146 5.91 -21.46 6.11
C GLU A 146 5.64 -22.57 5.09
N ARG A 147 4.76 -22.29 4.12
CA ARG A 147 4.46 -23.26 3.08
C ARG A 147 5.65 -23.53 2.15
N ALA A 148 6.41 -22.50 1.78
CA ALA A 148 7.58 -22.66 0.92
C ALA A 148 8.70 -23.44 1.61
N ALA A 149 8.87 -23.32 2.92
CA ALA A 149 9.86 -24.03 3.70
C ALA A 149 9.69 -25.58 3.63
N GLU A 150 8.50 -26.06 3.29
CA GLU A 150 8.28 -27.51 3.07
C GLU A 150 8.87 -28.01 1.73
N TRP A 151 9.25 -27.11 0.82
CA TRP A 151 9.72 -27.45 -0.54
C TRP A 151 11.20 -27.14 -0.77
N ILE A 152 11.82 -26.38 0.13
CA ILE A 152 13.24 -25.98 0.08
C ILE A 152 14.04 -26.80 1.09
#